data_695ae65d006037062e745bb4ef5f0c94
#
_entry.id   695ae65d006037062e745bb4ef5f0c94
#
_cell.length_a   1.000
_cell.length_b   1.000
_cell.length_c   1.000
_cell.angle_alpha   90.00
_cell.angle_beta   90.00
_cell.angle_gamma   90.00
#
_symmetry.space_group_name_H-M   'P 1'
#
loop_
_entity.id
_entity.type
_entity.pdbx_description
1 polymer ?
#
loop_
_entity_poly.entity_id
_entity_poly.type
_entity_poly.pdbx_seq_one_letter_code
_entity_poly.pdbx_strand_id
1 'polypeptide(L)'
;IVPSILIFLILLLSGVWGGLLPKEIIELGGFSEAMTEVIMVVIVVNMGSSLSLDSLKKEWKTVLIGIGAIVGIAAVILPVGSMIYDWQTAVVAAPPIAGGFVAAFEMSKTSLAKGLPHLSTIALLLLALQEFPVYFILPGLLRSETLRRLDLFRKGELKAVSAAEEENKKRLIPPIPEKYMDTSTYLFLLGLVGMIAILCSTLSGKIFNSFGVAFKISPTIFALLFGIVAGEIGLLERKSLQKANCFGFFVVASVVGVMGGLVNSSMEEILALIVPLVVLIFLGIIGMAIGGIIVGKLLKLTWQMSFAIALNCLIGFPVNFLLTNEAINVLAKTEEEKDFLTNTMVPTMLVGGFTTVTLGSVVFAGILTNFL
;
A
#
# COMPACT_ATOMS: atom_id res chain seq x y z
N ILE A 1 -13.83 -1.80 14.33
CA ILE A 1 -12.79 -0.72 14.26
C ILE A 1 -13.11 0.08 13.01
N VAL A 2 -13.30 1.39 13.16
CA VAL A 2 -13.53 2.30 12.01
C VAL A 2 -12.16 2.83 11.56
N PRO A 3 -11.80 2.77 10.27
CA PRO A 3 -10.54 3.30 9.76
C PRO A 3 -10.39 4.79 10.09
N SER A 4 -9.22 5.19 10.58
CA SER A 4 -8.95 6.60 10.98
C SER A 4 -9.13 7.57 9.81
N ILE A 5 -8.80 7.14 8.60
CA ILE A 5 -8.97 7.92 7.35
C ILE A 5 -10.46 8.23 7.12
N LEU A 6 -11.35 7.26 7.36
CA LEU A 6 -12.79 7.46 7.19
C LEU A 6 -13.35 8.44 8.22
N ILE A 7 -12.90 8.34 9.48
CA ILE A 7 -13.31 9.30 10.54
C ILE A 7 -12.86 10.72 10.16
N PHE A 8 -11.60 10.88 9.74
CA PHE A 8 -11.08 12.17 9.30
C PHE A 8 -11.90 12.73 8.12
N LEU A 9 -12.20 11.90 7.12
CA LEU A 9 -12.99 12.30 5.96
C LEU A 9 -14.40 12.76 6.35
N ILE A 10 -15.09 12.02 7.21
CA ILE A 10 -16.43 12.39 7.70
C ILE A 10 -16.38 13.74 8.43
N LEU A 11 -15.42 13.95 9.32
CA LEU A 11 -15.27 15.20 10.06
C LEU A 11 -14.93 16.37 9.14
N LEU A 12 -14.02 16.19 8.18
CA LEU A 12 -13.65 17.22 7.21
C LEU A 12 -14.85 17.64 6.36
N LEU A 13 -15.52 16.68 5.72
CA LEU A 13 -16.65 16.94 4.83
C LEU A 13 -17.84 17.51 5.57
N SER A 14 -18.18 16.98 6.76
CA SER A 14 -19.27 17.54 7.57
C SER A 14 -18.98 18.97 8.04
N GLY A 15 -17.73 19.29 8.37
CA GLY A 15 -17.31 20.64 8.72
C GLY A 15 -17.42 21.62 7.54
N VAL A 16 -17.03 21.20 6.34
CA VAL A 16 -17.11 22.01 5.12
C VAL A 16 -18.57 22.18 4.66
N TRP A 17 -19.33 21.11 4.58
CA TRP A 17 -20.74 21.17 4.17
C TRP A 17 -21.63 21.90 5.19
N GLY A 18 -21.29 21.81 6.49
CA GLY A 18 -21.94 22.56 7.55
C GLY A 18 -21.55 24.05 7.62
N GLY A 19 -20.62 24.51 6.76
CA GLY A 19 -20.14 25.89 6.75
C GLY A 19 -19.25 26.26 7.94
N LEU A 20 -18.78 25.27 8.72
CA LEU A 20 -17.87 25.48 9.85
C LEU A 20 -16.41 25.65 9.36
N LEU A 21 -16.07 25.00 8.26
CA LEU A 21 -14.74 25.05 7.68
C LEU A 21 -14.81 25.63 6.25
N PRO A 22 -13.87 26.53 5.86
CA PRO A 22 -13.78 27.01 4.49
C PRO A 22 -13.32 25.87 3.56
N LYS A 23 -13.70 25.92 2.29
CA LYS A 23 -13.28 24.94 1.29
C LYS A 23 -11.76 24.92 1.10
N GLU A 24 -11.12 26.04 1.30
CA GLU A 24 -9.68 26.22 1.16
C GLU A 24 -8.90 25.79 2.42
N ILE A 25 -9.54 25.15 3.41
CA ILE A 25 -8.92 24.82 4.72
C ILE A 25 -7.61 24.05 4.59
N ILE A 26 -7.52 23.16 3.59
CA ILE A 26 -6.33 22.35 3.35
C ILE A 26 -5.18 23.21 2.81
N GLU A 27 -5.47 24.09 1.85
CA GLU A 27 -4.49 25.03 1.30
C GLU A 27 -4.06 26.08 2.32
N LEU A 28 -5.01 26.61 3.09
CA LEU A 28 -4.75 27.52 4.21
C LEU A 28 -3.87 26.87 5.29
N GLY A 29 -3.99 25.57 5.47
CA GLY A 29 -3.11 24.74 6.32
C GLY A 29 -1.71 24.50 5.75
N GLY A 30 -1.40 25.00 4.55
CA GLY A 30 -0.10 24.84 3.88
C GLY A 30 0.06 23.55 3.09
N PHE A 31 -0.99 22.73 2.94
CA PHE A 31 -0.95 21.48 2.19
C PHE A 31 -1.27 21.71 0.70
N SER A 32 -0.36 22.38 0.02
CA SER A 32 -0.44 22.50 -1.44
C SER A 32 -0.19 21.18 -2.15
N GLU A 33 -0.58 21.07 -3.42
CA GLU A 33 -0.32 19.87 -4.24
C GLU A 33 1.19 19.56 -4.30
N ALA A 34 2.05 20.57 -4.45
CA ALA A 34 3.49 20.40 -4.49
C ALA A 34 4.04 19.85 -3.16
N MET A 35 3.55 20.33 -2.03
CA MET A 35 3.94 19.83 -0.71
C MET A 35 3.49 18.40 -0.51
N THR A 36 2.28 18.05 -0.91
CA THR A 36 1.74 16.69 -0.85
C THR A 36 2.57 15.73 -1.70
N GLU A 37 3.00 16.14 -2.91
CA GLU A 37 3.87 15.32 -3.76
C GLU A 37 5.22 15.02 -3.10
N VAL A 38 5.87 16.02 -2.50
CA VAL A 38 7.14 15.83 -1.77
C VAL A 38 6.96 14.88 -0.59
N ILE A 39 5.90 15.07 0.20
CA ILE A 39 5.56 14.18 1.32
C ILE A 39 5.40 12.73 0.84
N MET A 40 4.66 12.53 -0.26
CA MET A 40 4.44 11.21 -0.86
C MET A 40 5.74 10.56 -1.32
N VAL A 41 6.59 11.29 -2.03
CA VAL A 41 7.88 10.78 -2.49
C VAL A 41 8.75 10.34 -1.31
N VAL A 42 8.82 11.14 -0.24
CA VAL A 42 9.59 10.79 0.98
C VAL A 42 9.04 9.54 1.66
N ILE A 43 7.72 9.40 1.77
CA ILE A 43 7.08 8.19 2.30
C ILE A 43 7.46 6.98 1.45
N VAL A 44 7.37 7.08 0.12
CA VAL A 44 7.66 5.96 -0.78
C VAL A 44 9.14 5.57 -0.75
N VAL A 45 10.06 6.54 -0.65
CA VAL A 45 11.50 6.26 -0.42
C VAL A 45 11.69 5.49 0.89
N ASN A 46 11.05 5.94 1.99
CA ASN A 46 11.12 5.24 3.28
C ASN A 46 10.51 3.83 3.21
N MET A 47 9.41 3.66 2.48
CA MET A 47 8.81 2.32 2.23
C MET A 47 9.78 1.43 1.46
N GLY A 48 10.39 1.94 0.39
CA GLY A 48 11.40 1.24 -0.40
C GLY A 48 12.60 0.83 0.45
N SER A 49 13.19 1.74 1.22
CA SER A 49 14.35 1.45 2.09
C SER A 49 14.04 0.45 3.22
N SER A 50 12.76 0.32 3.59
CA SER A 50 12.31 -0.64 4.60
C SER A 50 12.18 -2.07 4.06
N LEU A 51 12.12 -2.24 2.73
CA LEU A 51 12.08 -3.55 2.09
C LEU A 51 13.47 -4.20 2.12
N SER A 52 13.49 -5.49 2.48
CA SER A 52 14.67 -6.33 2.40
C SER A 52 14.57 -7.27 1.21
N LEU A 53 15.52 -7.20 0.29
CA LEU A 53 15.58 -8.13 -0.84
C LEU A 53 15.71 -9.59 -0.37
N ASP A 54 16.36 -9.83 0.77
CA ASP A 54 16.47 -11.19 1.33
C ASP A 54 15.15 -11.68 1.90
N SER A 55 14.38 -10.82 2.60
CA SER A 55 13.05 -11.16 3.05
C SER A 55 12.12 -11.46 1.87
N LEU A 56 12.20 -10.66 0.78
CA LEU A 56 11.45 -10.91 -0.45
C LEU A 56 11.87 -12.23 -1.10
N LYS A 57 13.17 -12.56 -1.11
CA LYS A 57 13.67 -13.84 -1.64
C LYS A 57 13.23 -15.02 -0.79
N LYS A 58 13.27 -14.92 0.55
CA LYS A 58 12.81 -15.98 1.45
C LYS A 58 11.30 -16.22 1.29
N GLU A 59 10.53 -15.16 1.16
CA GLU A 59 9.06 -15.18 1.00
C GLU A 59 8.61 -15.05 -0.46
N TRP A 60 9.40 -15.52 -1.42
CA TRP A 60 9.11 -15.39 -2.86
C TRP A 60 7.73 -15.90 -3.28
N LYS A 61 7.23 -16.94 -2.61
CA LYS A 61 5.89 -17.47 -2.85
C LYS A 61 4.82 -16.45 -2.50
N THR A 62 4.99 -15.76 -1.39
CA THR A 62 4.10 -14.69 -0.94
C THR A 62 4.11 -13.52 -1.94
N VAL A 63 5.31 -13.16 -2.43
CA VAL A 63 5.46 -12.13 -3.47
C VAL A 63 4.68 -12.51 -4.74
N LEU A 64 4.81 -13.74 -5.22
CA LEU A 64 4.08 -14.21 -6.40
C LEU A 64 2.56 -14.23 -6.19
N ILE A 65 2.09 -14.58 -4.99
CA ILE A 65 0.66 -14.53 -4.66
C ILE A 65 0.17 -13.08 -4.69
N GLY A 66 0.93 -12.13 -4.14
CA GLY A 66 0.62 -10.71 -4.20
C GLY A 66 0.52 -10.19 -5.64
N ILE A 67 1.48 -10.55 -6.49
CA ILE A 67 1.44 -10.22 -7.93
C ILE A 67 0.21 -10.87 -8.59
N GLY A 68 -0.06 -12.13 -8.28
CA GLY A 68 -1.26 -12.83 -8.77
C GLY A 68 -2.56 -12.14 -8.36
N ALA A 69 -2.62 -11.63 -7.14
CA ALA A 69 -3.76 -10.86 -6.65
C ALA A 69 -3.96 -9.57 -7.46
N ILE A 70 -2.89 -8.80 -7.72
CA ILE A 70 -2.95 -7.57 -8.53
C ILE A 70 -3.37 -7.86 -9.97
N VAL A 71 -2.79 -8.90 -10.58
CA VAL A 71 -3.20 -9.34 -11.93
C VAL A 71 -4.67 -9.77 -11.93
N GLY A 72 -5.12 -10.46 -10.88
CA GLY A 72 -6.52 -10.84 -10.71
C GLY A 72 -7.45 -9.62 -10.59
N ILE A 73 -7.05 -8.59 -9.82
CA ILE A 73 -7.79 -7.30 -9.75
C ILE A 73 -7.89 -6.70 -11.15
N ALA A 74 -6.79 -6.58 -11.88
CA ALA A 74 -6.78 -6.05 -13.24
C ALA A 74 -7.70 -6.86 -14.18
N ALA A 75 -7.59 -8.19 -14.13
CA ALA A 75 -8.36 -9.10 -14.99
C ALA A 75 -9.87 -9.07 -14.73
N VAL A 76 -10.31 -8.64 -13.55
CA VAL A 76 -11.73 -8.53 -13.22
C VAL A 76 -12.20 -7.08 -13.33
N ILE A 77 -11.52 -6.11 -12.71
CA ILE A 77 -11.99 -4.72 -12.69
C ILE A 77 -11.93 -4.09 -14.09
N LEU A 78 -10.85 -4.28 -14.86
CA LEU A 78 -10.74 -3.64 -16.17
C LEU A 78 -11.86 -4.10 -17.13
N PRO A 79 -12.10 -5.40 -17.38
CA PRO A 79 -13.15 -5.79 -18.28
C PRO A 79 -14.55 -5.66 -17.67
N VAL A 80 -14.79 -6.16 -16.45
CA VAL A 80 -16.14 -6.17 -15.85
C VAL A 80 -16.54 -4.78 -15.37
N GLY A 81 -15.63 -4.04 -14.74
CA GLY A 81 -15.86 -2.67 -14.30
C GLY A 81 -16.14 -1.73 -15.47
N SER A 82 -15.42 -1.89 -16.60
CA SER A 82 -15.67 -1.08 -17.81
C SER A 82 -16.98 -1.42 -18.50
N MET A 83 -17.48 -2.65 -18.34
CA MET A 83 -18.82 -3.03 -18.86
C MET A 83 -19.96 -2.46 -18.00
N ILE A 84 -19.76 -2.32 -16.69
CA ILE A 84 -20.80 -1.84 -15.76
C ILE A 84 -20.84 -0.31 -15.73
N TYR A 85 -19.68 0.33 -15.77
CA TYR A 85 -19.53 1.80 -15.70
C TYR A 85 -18.94 2.34 -17.00
N ASP A 86 -17.60 2.53 -17.03
CA ASP A 86 -16.82 2.96 -18.18
C ASP A 86 -15.34 2.59 -17.99
N TRP A 87 -14.57 2.69 -19.08
CA TRP A 87 -13.14 2.35 -19.07
C TRP A 87 -12.33 3.20 -18.09
N GLN A 88 -12.58 4.51 -18.05
CA GLN A 88 -11.82 5.44 -17.21
C GLN A 88 -12.08 5.16 -15.73
N THR A 89 -13.33 4.90 -15.34
CA THR A 89 -13.71 4.50 -13.98
C THR A 89 -13.00 3.19 -13.58
N ALA A 90 -12.98 2.19 -14.46
CA ALA A 90 -12.31 0.92 -14.18
C ALA A 90 -10.80 1.10 -14.01
N VAL A 91 -10.16 1.89 -14.89
CA VAL A 91 -8.72 2.20 -14.84
C VAL A 91 -8.36 2.95 -13.56
N VAL A 92 -9.18 3.91 -13.15
CA VAL A 92 -8.94 4.70 -11.93
C VAL A 92 -9.16 3.87 -10.66
N ALA A 93 -10.12 2.95 -10.67
CA ALA A 93 -10.47 2.16 -9.49
C ALA A 93 -9.49 1.01 -9.20
N ALA A 94 -8.92 0.38 -10.22
CA ALA A 94 -8.11 -0.81 -10.06
C ALA A 94 -6.85 -0.61 -9.19
N PRO A 95 -6.01 0.45 -9.38
CA PRO A 95 -4.80 0.65 -8.59
C PRO A 95 -5.04 0.96 -7.10
N PRO A 96 -5.97 1.84 -6.69
CA PRO A 96 -6.30 2.03 -5.27
C PRO A 96 -6.66 0.71 -4.58
N ILE A 97 -7.49 -0.12 -5.21
CA ILE A 97 -7.92 -1.42 -4.68
C ILE A 97 -6.74 -2.42 -4.60
N ALA A 98 -5.74 -2.27 -5.49
CA ALA A 98 -4.55 -3.12 -5.46
C ALA A 98 -3.52 -2.70 -4.41
N GLY A 99 -3.58 -1.48 -3.84
CA GLY A 99 -2.53 -1.06 -2.95
C GLY A 99 -2.69 0.27 -2.20
N GLY A 100 -3.88 0.73 -2.01
CA GLY A 100 -4.14 1.79 -1.04
C GLY A 100 -3.59 3.17 -1.43
N PHE A 101 -2.94 3.81 -0.44
CA PHE A 101 -2.72 5.26 -0.40
C PHE A 101 -1.94 5.85 -1.58
N VAL A 102 -0.77 5.28 -1.93
CA VAL A 102 0.08 5.82 -3.00
C VAL A 102 -0.59 5.70 -4.36
N ALA A 103 -1.22 4.56 -4.60
CA ALA A 103 -1.94 4.33 -5.85
C ALA A 103 -3.17 5.25 -5.99
N ALA A 104 -3.92 5.46 -4.91
CA ALA A 104 -5.05 6.39 -4.89
C ALA A 104 -4.60 7.84 -5.17
N PHE A 105 -3.50 8.26 -4.59
CA PHE A 105 -2.92 9.59 -4.85
C PHE A 105 -2.52 9.76 -6.31
N GLU A 106 -1.78 8.81 -6.89
CA GLU A 106 -1.36 8.86 -8.29
C GLU A 106 -2.55 8.91 -9.25
N MET A 107 -3.56 8.09 -9.02
CA MET A 107 -4.77 8.08 -9.85
C MET A 107 -5.59 9.36 -9.68
N SER A 108 -5.72 9.87 -8.45
CA SER A 108 -6.39 11.14 -8.15
C SER A 108 -5.71 12.31 -8.85
N LYS A 109 -4.39 12.43 -8.68
CA LYS A 109 -3.58 13.49 -9.31
C LYS A 109 -3.66 13.45 -10.84
N THR A 110 -3.53 12.26 -11.43
CA THR A 110 -3.63 12.09 -12.89
C THR A 110 -5.01 12.45 -13.40
N SER A 111 -6.07 12.05 -12.69
CA SER A 111 -7.46 12.38 -13.04
C SER A 111 -7.69 13.88 -13.03
N LEU A 112 -7.22 14.61 -12.01
CA LEU A 112 -7.31 16.06 -11.93
C LEU A 112 -6.55 16.74 -13.07
N ALA A 113 -5.32 16.28 -13.36
CA ALA A 113 -4.50 16.82 -14.44
C ALA A 113 -5.15 16.64 -15.83
N LYS A 114 -6.00 15.62 -15.99
CA LYS A 114 -6.78 15.34 -17.22
C LYS A 114 -8.17 16.00 -17.23
N GLY A 115 -8.51 16.81 -16.21
CA GLY A 115 -9.79 17.49 -16.11
C GLY A 115 -10.97 16.58 -15.75
N LEU A 116 -10.71 15.47 -15.04
CA LEU A 116 -11.69 14.46 -14.65
C LEU A 116 -11.86 14.40 -13.11
N PRO A 117 -12.37 15.46 -12.46
CA PRO A 117 -12.42 15.56 -10.99
C PRO A 117 -13.28 14.45 -10.35
N HIS A 118 -14.34 14.00 -10.99
CA HIS A 118 -15.19 12.91 -10.49
C HIS A 118 -14.41 11.59 -10.32
N LEU A 119 -13.47 11.31 -11.22
CA LEU A 119 -12.61 10.13 -11.12
C LEU A 119 -11.59 10.26 -9.97
N SER A 120 -11.09 11.46 -9.75
CA SER A 120 -10.27 11.75 -8.56
C SER A 120 -11.04 11.42 -7.27
N THR A 121 -12.29 11.85 -7.18
CA THR A 121 -13.19 11.55 -6.07
C THR A 121 -13.35 10.03 -5.86
N ILE A 122 -13.54 9.27 -6.95
CA ILE A 122 -13.62 7.79 -6.89
C ILE A 122 -12.34 7.20 -6.29
N ALA A 123 -11.15 7.59 -6.77
CA ALA A 123 -9.88 7.07 -6.27
C ALA A 123 -9.70 7.30 -4.76
N LEU A 124 -10.06 8.49 -4.28
CA LEU A 124 -9.92 8.88 -2.88
C LEU A 124 -10.97 8.21 -1.97
N LEU A 125 -12.21 8.08 -2.44
CA LEU A 125 -13.25 7.37 -1.68
C LEU A 125 -12.98 5.87 -1.61
N LEU A 126 -12.43 5.26 -2.67
CA LEU A 126 -11.97 3.86 -2.62
C LEU A 126 -10.94 3.66 -1.53
N LEU A 127 -9.95 4.55 -1.42
CA LEU A 127 -8.95 4.51 -0.35
C LEU A 127 -9.60 4.52 1.04
N ALA A 128 -10.64 5.32 1.24
CA ALA A 128 -11.31 5.45 2.53
C ALA A 128 -12.18 4.23 2.89
N LEU A 129 -12.75 3.56 1.89
CA LEU A 129 -13.78 2.52 2.10
C LEU A 129 -13.25 1.08 1.95
N GLN A 130 -12.15 0.87 1.22
CA GLN A 130 -11.67 -0.46 0.83
C GLN A 130 -11.25 -1.36 2.00
N GLU A 131 -10.81 -0.78 3.11
CA GLU A 131 -10.41 -1.56 4.28
C GLU A 131 -11.57 -2.25 4.99
N PHE A 132 -12.78 -1.67 4.87
CA PHE A 132 -13.93 -2.09 5.66
C PHE A 132 -14.30 -3.58 5.50
N PRO A 133 -14.42 -4.15 4.28
CA PRO A 133 -14.75 -5.57 4.11
C PRO A 133 -13.69 -6.51 4.69
N VAL A 134 -12.43 -6.08 4.75
CA VAL A 134 -11.33 -6.94 5.19
C VAL A 134 -11.45 -7.30 6.67
N TYR A 135 -11.94 -6.39 7.51
CA TYR A 135 -12.16 -6.64 8.95
C TYR A 135 -13.14 -7.77 9.23
N PHE A 136 -14.01 -8.11 8.26
CA PHE A 136 -14.95 -9.23 8.37
C PHE A 136 -14.40 -10.52 7.74
N ILE A 137 -13.60 -10.42 6.69
CA ILE A 137 -13.13 -11.57 5.92
C ILE A 137 -11.82 -12.13 6.49
N LEU A 138 -10.83 -11.28 6.73
CA LEU A 138 -9.48 -11.70 7.08
C LEU A 138 -9.37 -12.46 8.40
N PRO A 139 -10.06 -12.05 9.50
CA PRO A 139 -9.98 -12.80 10.77
C PRO A 139 -10.44 -14.25 10.64
N GLY A 140 -11.47 -14.52 9.84
CA GLY A 140 -11.96 -15.87 9.56
C GLY A 140 -10.92 -16.75 8.84
N LEU A 141 -10.24 -16.18 7.84
CA LEU A 141 -9.18 -16.86 7.09
C LEU A 141 -7.96 -17.14 7.97
N LEU A 142 -7.50 -16.15 8.73
CA LEU A 142 -6.38 -16.29 9.65
C LEU A 142 -6.68 -17.33 10.74
N ARG A 143 -7.87 -17.29 11.33
CA ARG A 143 -8.30 -18.29 12.32
C ARG A 143 -8.26 -19.71 11.75
N SER A 144 -8.82 -19.90 10.56
CA SER A 144 -8.84 -21.22 9.89
C SER A 144 -7.42 -21.73 9.61
N GLU A 145 -6.54 -20.89 9.10
CA GLU A 145 -5.15 -21.26 8.81
C GLU A 145 -4.35 -21.51 10.09
N THR A 146 -4.54 -20.70 11.14
CA THR A 146 -3.90 -20.88 12.45
C THR A 146 -4.27 -22.23 13.07
N LEU A 147 -5.56 -22.58 13.10
CA LEU A 147 -6.03 -23.87 13.62
C LEU A 147 -5.42 -25.04 12.84
N ARG A 148 -5.38 -24.96 11.51
CA ARG A 148 -4.76 -25.98 10.66
C ARG A 148 -3.27 -26.16 10.99
N ARG A 149 -2.52 -25.07 11.12
CA ARG A 149 -1.08 -25.11 11.44
C ARG A 149 -0.84 -25.68 12.84
N LEU A 150 -1.67 -25.31 13.82
CA LEU A 150 -1.61 -25.87 15.17
C LEU A 150 -1.85 -27.38 15.18
N ASP A 151 -2.85 -27.87 14.44
CA ASP A 151 -3.11 -29.31 14.34
C ASP A 151 -1.91 -30.08 13.78
N LEU A 152 -1.29 -29.57 12.71
CA LEU A 152 -0.09 -30.16 12.12
C LEU A 152 1.13 -30.08 13.04
N PHE A 153 1.30 -28.97 13.77
CA PHE A 153 2.38 -28.81 14.74
C PHE A 153 2.23 -29.80 15.91
N ARG A 154 1.02 -29.94 16.47
CA ARG A 154 0.71 -30.89 17.54
C ARG A 154 0.88 -32.36 17.14
N LYS A 155 0.68 -32.67 15.85
CA LYS A 155 0.95 -34.00 15.27
C LYS A 155 2.43 -34.24 14.97
N GLY A 156 3.30 -33.24 15.12
CA GLY A 156 4.73 -33.34 14.81
C GLY A 156 5.07 -33.29 13.31
N GLU A 157 4.09 -32.98 12.45
CA GLU A 157 4.27 -32.87 10.99
C GLU A 157 4.97 -31.58 10.58
N LEU A 158 4.85 -30.52 11.40
CA LEU A 158 5.56 -29.26 11.25
C LEU A 158 6.49 -29.01 12.44
N LYS A 159 7.73 -28.63 12.18
CA LYS A 159 8.71 -28.28 13.21
C LYS A 159 8.80 -26.76 13.37
N ALA A 160 9.16 -26.32 14.58
CA ALA A 160 9.49 -24.94 14.83
C ALA A 160 10.66 -24.53 13.90
N VAL A 161 10.43 -23.48 13.10
CA VAL A 161 11.50 -22.84 12.32
C VAL A 161 12.13 -21.83 13.26
N SER A 162 13.42 -21.99 13.56
CA SER A 162 14.16 -20.97 14.31
C SER A 162 14.07 -19.64 13.56
N ALA A 163 13.83 -18.55 14.29
CA ALA A 163 13.87 -17.21 13.72
C ALA A 163 15.20 -17.07 12.96
N ALA A 164 15.10 -16.83 11.65
CA ALA A 164 16.30 -16.61 10.87
C ALA A 164 16.96 -15.35 11.44
N GLU A 165 18.15 -15.49 12.00
CA GLU A 165 19.00 -14.37 12.40
C GLU A 165 19.06 -13.41 11.22
N GLU A 166 18.81 -12.11 11.46
CA GLU A 166 19.08 -11.08 10.47
C GLU A 166 20.59 -11.16 10.19
N GLU A 167 20.94 -11.79 9.06
CA GLU A 167 22.31 -11.88 8.63
C GLU A 167 22.88 -10.46 8.57
N ASN A 168 23.96 -10.27 9.31
CA ASN A 168 24.72 -9.04 9.37
C ASN A 168 25.39 -8.81 8.00
N LYS A 169 24.60 -8.36 7.01
CA LYS A 169 25.09 -8.07 5.67
C LYS A 169 26.14 -6.97 5.74
N LYS A 170 27.30 -7.21 5.12
CA LYS A 170 28.28 -6.16 4.85
C LYS A 170 27.62 -5.08 4.00
N ARG A 171 27.33 -3.93 4.62
CA ARG A 171 26.84 -2.74 3.93
C ARG A 171 27.96 -2.21 3.02
N LEU A 172 27.62 -1.80 1.80
CA LEU A 172 28.58 -1.17 0.87
C LEU A 172 29.05 0.18 1.41
N ILE A 173 28.12 0.93 2.02
CA ILE A 173 28.41 2.22 2.65
C ILE A 173 28.51 1.96 4.16
N PRO A 174 29.64 2.32 4.80
CA PRO A 174 29.77 2.19 6.25
C PRO A 174 28.70 3.03 6.95
N PRO A 175 28.10 2.54 8.05
CA PRO A 175 27.07 3.27 8.78
C PRO A 175 27.62 4.62 9.27
N ILE A 176 26.82 5.65 9.13
CA ILE A 176 27.11 6.95 9.72
C ILE A 176 27.13 6.77 11.24
N PRO A 177 28.13 7.31 11.95
CA PRO A 177 28.19 7.19 13.40
C PRO A 177 26.92 7.70 14.07
N GLU A 178 26.41 6.98 15.07
CA GLU A 178 25.11 7.28 15.74
C GLU A 178 25.00 8.73 16.25
N LYS A 179 26.14 9.33 16.66
CA LYS A 179 26.20 10.73 17.11
C LYS A 179 25.77 11.76 16.05
N TYR A 180 25.77 11.38 14.75
CA TYR A 180 25.33 12.23 13.63
C TYR A 180 23.97 11.82 13.06
N MET A 181 23.39 10.74 13.57
CA MET A 181 22.08 10.23 13.11
C MET A 181 20.95 10.82 13.94
N ASP A 182 20.64 12.07 13.66
CA ASP A 182 19.50 12.79 14.22
C ASP A 182 18.31 12.84 13.22
N THR A 183 17.20 13.41 13.65
CA THR A 183 16.00 13.62 12.82
C THR A 183 16.33 14.34 11.50
N SER A 184 17.18 15.37 11.56
CA SER A 184 17.54 16.18 10.39
C SER A 184 18.31 15.37 9.36
N THR A 185 19.25 14.53 9.81
CA THR A 185 20.05 13.65 8.95
C THR A 185 19.17 12.60 8.26
N TYR A 186 18.25 11.96 8.98
CA TYR A 186 17.32 11.02 8.37
C TYR A 186 16.45 11.68 7.31
N LEU A 187 15.88 12.85 7.60
CA LEU A 187 15.03 13.59 6.66
C LEU A 187 15.83 14.10 5.46
N PHE A 188 17.07 14.58 5.67
CA PHE A 188 17.94 15.01 4.59
C PHE A 188 18.24 13.87 3.63
N LEU A 189 18.63 12.69 4.12
CA LEU A 189 18.94 11.52 3.29
C LEU A 189 17.70 11.04 2.51
N LEU A 190 16.55 10.97 3.15
CA LEU A 190 15.28 10.62 2.49
C LEU A 190 14.92 11.65 1.42
N GLY A 191 15.04 12.94 1.72
CA GLY A 191 14.78 14.04 0.79
C GLY A 191 15.74 14.03 -0.39
N LEU A 192 17.04 13.74 -0.17
CA LEU A 192 18.03 13.64 -1.23
C LEU A 192 17.67 12.52 -2.23
N VAL A 193 17.34 11.33 -1.74
CA VAL A 193 16.92 10.21 -2.60
C VAL A 193 15.60 10.56 -3.32
N GLY A 194 14.66 11.20 -2.62
CA GLY A 194 13.41 11.67 -3.20
C GLY A 194 13.60 12.71 -4.30
N MET A 195 14.51 13.66 -4.10
CA MET A 195 14.86 14.66 -5.12
C MET A 195 15.43 14.02 -6.38
N ILE A 196 16.34 13.04 -6.23
CA ILE A 196 16.88 12.27 -7.35
C ILE A 196 15.75 11.54 -8.10
N ALA A 197 14.78 10.96 -7.39
CA ALA A 197 13.63 10.30 -7.98
C ALA A 197 12.77 11.25 -8.82
N ILE A 198 12.48 12.44 -8.32
CA ILE A 198 11.73 13.49 -9.05
C ILE A 198 12.49 13.94 -10.30
N LEU A 199 13.81 14.15 -10.19
CA LEU A 199 14.65 14.52 -11.33
C LEU A 199 14.65 13.43 -12.41
N CYS A 200 14.82 12.15 -12.03
CA CYS A 200 14.78 11.03 -12.96
C CYS A 200 13.40 10.89 -13.64
N SER A 201 12.32 11.12 -12.91
CA SER A 201 10.97 11.13 -13.48
C SER A 201 10.82 12.24 -14.53
N THR A 202 11.29 13.44 -14.23
CA THR A 202 11.24 14.59 -15.17
C THR A 202 12.09 14.31 -16.41
N LEU A 203 13.28 13.73 -16.24
CA LEU A 203 14.14 13.34 -17.35
C LEU A 203 13.51 12.24 -18.21
N SER A 204 12.86 11.23 -17.59
CA SER A 204 12.17 10.18 -18.34
C SER A 204 11.10 10.75 -19.27
N GLY A 205 10.29 11.70 -18.80
CA GLY A 205 9.30 12.37 -19.64
C GLY A 205 9.92 13.13 -20.80
N LYS A 206 11.03 13.85 -20.59
CA LYS A 206 11.76 14.54 -21.67
C LYS A 206 12.32 13.55 -22.71
N ILE A 207 12.89 12.44 -22.25
CA ILE A 207 13.46 11.40 -23.14
C ILE A 207 12.35 10.76 -23.97
N PHE A 208 11.25 10.30 -23.38
CA PHE A 208 10.16 9.67 -24.12
C PHE A 208 9.50 10.65 -25.11
N ASN A 209 9.32 11.91 -24.72
CA ASN A 209 8.79 12.94 -25.62
C ASN A 209 9.71 13.20 -26.83
N SER A 210 11.05 13.08 -26.66
CA SER A 210 11.97 13.23 -27.80
C SER A 210 11.85 12.09 -28.82
N PHE A 211 11.31 10.93 -28.41
CA PHE A 211 10.97 9.81 -29.31
C PHE A 211 9.51 9.85 -29.81
N GLY A 212 8.78 10.95 -29.53
CA GLY A 212 7.39 11.09 -29.97
C GLY A 212 6.38 10.29 -29.13
N VAL A 213 6.80 9.76 -27.97
CA VAL A 213 5.96 8.99 -27.08
C VAL A 213 5.60 9.85 -25.86
N ALA A 214 4.33 10.17 -25.68
CA ALA A 214 3.83 10.90 -24.50
C ALA A 214 3.75 9.93 -23.29
N PHE A 215 4.91 9.55 -22.75
CA PHE A 215 5.04 8.65 -21.60
C PHE A 215 5.97 9.27 -20.56
N LYS A 216 5.61 9.17 -19.30
CA LYS A 216 6.43 9.61 -18.15
C LYS A 216 6.34 8.57 -17.06
N ILE A 217 7.49 8.12 -16.56
CA ILE A 217 7.54 7.24 -15.40
C ILE A 217 7.25 8.07 -14.16
N SER A 218 6.29 7.62 -13.32
CA SER A 218 5.92 8.32 -12.09
C SER A 218 7.10 8.51 -11.13
N PRO A 219 7.20 9.68 -10.45
CA PRO A 219 8.19 9.91 -9.40
C PRO A 219 8.17 8.86 -8.30
N THR A 220 6.99 8.30 -7.98
CA THR A 220 6.82 7.28 -6.94
C THR A 220 7.46 5.95 -7.31
N ILE A 221 7.48 5.57 -8.61
CA ILE A 221 8.21 4.39 -9.08
C ILE A 221 9.72 4.56 -8.85
N PHE A 222 10.29 5.70 -9.25
CA PHE A 222 11.70 5.98 -9.00
C PHE A 222 12.02 6.08 -7.51
N ALA A 223 11.15 6.71 -6.71
CA ALA A 223 11.29 6.81 -5.26
C ALA A 223 11.34 5.42 -4.60
N LEU A 224 10.47 4.52 -5.05
CA LEU A 224 10.46 3.14 -4.57
C LEU A 224 11.76 2.41 -4.92
N LEU A 225 12.16 2.44 -6.19
CA LEU A 225 13.36 1.74 -6.67
C LEU A 225 14.63 2.29 -6.00
N PHE A 226 14.79 3.60 -5.94
CA PHE A 226 15.95 4.22 -5.30
C PHE A 226 15.92 4.04 -3.78
N GLY A 227 14.74 4.00 -3.15
CA GLY A 227 14.59 3.65 -1.75
C GLY A 227 15.10 2.24 -1.46
N ILE A 228 14.72 1.25 -2.27
CA ILE A 228 15.21 -0.14 -2.14
C ILE A 228 16.74 -0.18 -2.30
N VAL A 229 17.27 0.43 -3.35
CA VAL A 229 18.70 0.46 -3.61
C VAL A 229 19.45 1.15 -2.46
N ALA A 230 18.99 2.33 -2.03
CA ALA A 230 19.60 3.08 -0.94
C ALA A 230 19.59 2.31 0.40
N GLY A 231 18.51 1.55 0.66
CA GLY A 231 18.44 0.66 1.83
C GLY A 231 19.41 -0.51 1.76
N GLU A 232 19.53 -1.16 0.58
CA GLU A 232 20.41 -2.31 0.41
C GLU A 232 21.91 -1.95 0.42
N ILE A 233 22.31 -0.81 -0.16
CA ILE A 233 23.69 -0.33 -0.12
C ILE A 233 24.09 0.25 1.24
N GLY A 234 23.11 0.56 2.12
CA GLY A 234 23.33 1.10 3.45
C GLY A 234 23.35 2.64 3.51
N LEU A 235 22.97 3.35 2.43
CA LEU A 235 22.83 4.81 2.43
C LEU A 235 21.66 5.26 3.32
N LEU A 236 20.54 4.56 3.23
CA LEU A 236 19.38 4.74 4.09
C LEU A 236 19.28 3.61 5.11
N GLU A 237 18.94 3.94 6.33
CA GLU A 237 18.56 2.95 7.31
C GLU A 237 17.13 2.49 7.08
N ARG A 238 16.83 1.25 7.45
CA ARG A 238 15.47 0.75 7.39
C ARG A 238 14.59 1.49 8.38
N LYS A 239 13.36 1.83 7.94
CA LYS A 239 12.41 2.58 8.75
C LYS A 239 12.94 3.96 9.19
N SER A 240 13.64 4.67 8.32
CA SER A 240 14.26 5.98 8.61
C SER A 240 13.27 7.02 9.15
N LEU A 241 12.03 7.10 8.61
CA LEU A 241 11.01 8.01 9.14
C LEU A 241 10.55 7.65 10.55
N GLN A 242 10.49 6.35 10.88
CA GLN A 242 10.17 5.88 12.23
C GLN A 242 11.31 6.24 13.20
N LYS A 243 12.57 6.04 12.78
CA LYS A 243 13.75 6.42 13.57
C LYS A 243 13.87 7.92 13.79
N ALA A 244 13.48 8.71 12.78
CA ALA A 244 13.37 10.16 12.86
C ALA A 244 12.20 10.63 13.75
N ASN A 245 11.36 9.72 14.24
CA ASN A 245 10.10 10.01 14.95
C ASN A 245 9.13 10.92 14.17
N CYS A 246 9.22 10.91 12.82
CA CYS A 246 8.43 11.75 11.93
C CYS A 246 7.40 10.96 11.11
N PHE A 247 7.40 9.63 11.16
CA PHE A 247 6.51 8.81 10.33
C PHE A 247 5.04 9.17 10.49
N GLY A 248 4.57 9.34 11.73
CA GLY A 248 3.18 9.72 12.00
C GLY A 248 2.80 11.07 11.39
N PHE A 249 3.70 12.06 11.48
CA PHE A 249 3.50 13.37 10.85
C PHE A 249 3.36 13.24 9.33
N PHE A 250 4.29 12.54 8.67
CA PHE A 250 4.24 12.36 7.21
C PHE A 250 2.97 11.63 6.75
N VAL A 251 2.53 10.59 7.49
CA VAL A 251 1.28 9.88 7.19
C VAL A 251 0.08 10.80 7.32
N VAL A 252 -0.06 11.53 8.44
CA VAL A 252 -1.20 12.45 8.64
C VAL A 252 -1.18 13.56 7.59
N ALA A 253 -0.02 14.18 7.36
CA ALA A 253 0.14 15.25 6.37
C ALA A 253 -0.22 14.77 4.94
N SER A 254 0.16 13.55 4.59
CA SER A 254 -0.20 12.97 3.30
C SER A 254 -1.71 12.69 3.18
N VAL A 255 -2.34 12.16 4.23
CA VAL A 255 -3.79 11.97 4.25
C VAL A 255 -4.53 13.29 4.11
N VAL A 256 -4.12 14.33 4.85
CA VAL A 256 -4.71 15.67 4.75
C VAL A 256 -4.58 16.22 3.32
N GLY A 257 -3.38 16.17 2.75
CA GLY A 257 -3.15 16.70 1.40
C GLY A 257 -3.94 15.97 0.32
N VAL A 258 -4.04 14.64 0.41
CA VAL A 258 -4.78 13.82 -0.56
C VAL A 258 -6.30 13.99 -0.40
N MET A 259 -6.80 13.96 0.84
CA MET A 259 -8.24 14.12 1.11
C MET A 259 -8.75 15.53 0.82
N GLY A 260 -7.86 16.52 0.73
CA GLY A 260 -8.19 17.87 0.27
C GLY A 260 -8.87 17.91 -1.08
N GLY A 261 -8.56 16.96 -1.97
CA GLY A 261 -9.25 16.82 -3.25
C GLY A 261 -10.76 16.54 -3.16
N LEU A 262 -11.22 15.99 -2.02
CA LEU A 262 -12.64 15.69 -1.79
C LEU A 262 -13.46 16.88 -1.27
N VAL A 263 -12.80 17.94 -0.80
CA VAL A 263 -13.48 19.11 -0.20
C VAL A 263 -14.40 19.82 -1.20
N ASN A 264 -14.07 19.75 -2.49
CA ASN A 264 -14.87 20.35 -3.55
C ASN A 264 -16.05 19.48 -4.00
N SER A 265 -16.11 18.21 -3.57
CA SER A 265 -17.22 17.32 -3.92
C SER A 265 -18.46 17.63 -3.09
N SER A 266 -19.62 17.60 -3.73
CA SER A 266 -20.90 17.77 -3.03
C SER A 266 -21.31 16.49 -2.28
N MET A 267 -22.20 16.66 -1.30
CA MET A 267 -22.77 15.50 -0.58
C MET A 267 -23.53 14.57 -1.54
N GLU A 268 -24.25 15.14 -2.50
CA GLU A 268 -25.01 14.39 -3.49
C GLU A 268 -24.10 13.54 -4.39
N GLU A 269 -22.98 14.12 -4.86
CA GLU A 269 -21.97 13.39 -5.64
C GLU A 269 -21.37 12.22 -4.87
N ILE A 270 -21.00 12.42 -3.60
CA ILE A 270 -20.42 11.36 -2.77
C ILE A 270 -21.45 10.26 -2.51
N LEU A 271 -22.70 10.59 -2.18
CA LEU A 271 -23.76 9.61 -1.97
C LEU A 271 -24.07 8.81 -3.24
N ALA A 272 -24.05 9.45 -4.42
CA ALA A 272 -24.23 8.77 -5.70
C ALA A 272 -23.12 7.76 -6.02
N LEU A 273 -21.90 7.99 -5.51
CA LEU A 273 -20.76 7.10 -5.72
C LEU A 273 -20.71 5.90 -4.77
N ILE A 274 -21.46 5.87 -3.66
CA ILE A 274 -21.39 4.78 -2.68
C ILE A 274 -21.65 3.42 -3.34
N VAL A 275 -22.70 3.29 -4.14
CA VAL A 275 -23.05 2.02 -4.81
C VAL A 275 -21.96 1.61 -5.82
N PRO A 276 -21.51 2.47 -6.75
CA PRO A 276 -20.37 2.18 -7.61
C PRO A 276 -19.11 1.73 -6.84
N LEU A 277 -18.76 2.42 -5.76
CA LEU A 277 -17.57 2.08 -4.96
C LEU A 277 -17.69 0.70 -4.32
N VAL A 278 -18.84 0.38 -3.73
CA VAL A 278 -19.10 -0.94 -3.15
C VAL A 278 -18.96 -2.03 -4.21
N VAL A 279 -19.55 -1.85 -5.39
CA VAL A 279 -19.44 -2.81 -6.50
C VAL A 279 -17.99 -2.98 -6.94
N LEU A 280 -17.24 -1.88 -7.12
CA LEU A 280 -15.83 -1.93 -7.53
C LEU A 280 -14.96 -2.63 -6.48
N ILE A 281 -15.17 -2.37 -5.19
CA ILE A 281 -14.46 -3.06 -4.09
C ILE A 281 -14.76 -4.57 -4.13
N PHE A 282 -16.02 -4.97 -4.29
CA PHE A 282 -16.37 -6.39 -4.39
C PHE A 282 -15.78 -7.06 -5.63
N LEU A 283 -15.80 -6.41 -6.79
CA LEU A 283 -15.11 -6.90 -7.99
C LEU A 283 -13.61 -7.06 -7.73
N GLY A 284 -12.98 -6.11 -7.05
CA GLY A 284 -11.59 -6.20 -6.65
C GLY A 284 -11.30 -7.38 -5.72
N ILE A 285 -12.16 -7.60 -4.70
CA ILE A 285 -12.05 -8.74 -3.78
C ILE A 285 -12.18 -10.07 -4.54
N ILE A 286 -13.11 -10.17 -5.47
CA ILE A 286 -13.26 -11.35 -6.33
C ILE A 286 -12.00 -11.55 -7.19
N GLY A 287 -11.52 -10.49 -7.84
CA GLY A 287 -10.33 -10.54 -8.67
C GLY A 287 -9.08 -10.98 -7.90
N MET A 288 -8.80 -10.36 -6.76
CA MET A 288 -7.64 -10.73 -5.93
C MET A 288 -7.77 -12.14 -5.33
N ALA A 289 -9.00 -12.57 -4.97
CA ALA A 289 -9.23 -13.92 -4.50
C ALA A 289 -8.91 -14.95 -5.60
N ILE A 290 -9.42 -14.74 -6.81
CA ILE A 290 -9.16 -15.62 -7.96
C ILE A 290 -7.66 -15.67 -8.25
N GLY A 291 -7.01 -14.53 -8.47
CA GLY A 291 -5.60 -14.45 -8.82
C GLY A 291 -4.69 -15.00 -7.72
N GLY A 292 -4.93 -14.59 -6.47
CA GLY A 292 -4.14 -15.04 -5.32
C GLY A 292 -4.31 -16.54 -5.03
N ILE A 293 -5.54 -17.08 -5.09
CA ILE A 293 -5.79 -18.50 -4.84
C ILE A 293 -5.22 -19.38 -5.96
N ILE A 294 -5.34 -18.97 -7.23
CA ILE A 294 -4.77 -19.72 -8.36
C ILE A 294 -3.25 -19.84 -8.19
N VAL A 295 -2.56 -18.72 -7.98
CA VAL A 295 -1.11 -18.72 -7.77
C VAL A 295 -0.74 -19.49 -6.50
N GLY A 296 -1.48 -19.31 -5.42
CA GLY A 296 -1.25 -20.03 -4.17
C GLY A 296 -1.37 -21.54 -4.30
N LYS A 297 -2.38 -22.03 -5.02
CA LYS A 297 -2.53 -23.47 -5.32
C LYS A 297 -1.36 -24.01 -6.14
N LEU A 298 -0.89 -23.28 -7.14
CA LEU A 298 0.29 -23.64 -7.94
C LEU A 298 1.55 -23.76 -7.06
N LEU A 299 1.65 -22.91 -6.03
CA LEU A 299 2.76 -22.90 -5.06
C LEU A 299 2.55 -23.82 -3.87
N LYS A 300 1.47 -24.63 -3.87
CA LYS A 300 1.10 -25.59 -2.81
C LYS A 300 0.82 -24.93 -1.44
N LEU A 301 0.28 -23.71 -1.45
CA LEU A 301 -0.28 -23.08 -0.26
C LEU A 301 -1.78 -23.36 -0.14
N THR A 302 -2.31 -23.21 1.08
CA THR A 302 -3.74 -23.30 1.35
C THR A 302 -4.47 -22.13 0.69
N TRP A 303 -5.73 -22.34 0.31
CA TRP A 303 -6.54 -21.25 -0.24
C TRP A 303 -6.78 -20.14 0.78
N GLN A 304 -6.90 -20.51 2.07
CA GLN A 304 -7.08 -19.56 3.17
C GLN A 304 -5.88 -18.63 3.28
N MET A 305 -4.66 -19.17 3.31
CA MET A 305 -3.45 -18.37 3.40
C MET A 305 -3.24 -17.53 2.13
N SER A 306 -3.51 -18.13 0.98
CA SER A 306 -3.38 -17.45 -0.32
C SER A 306 -4.32 -16.25 -0.43
N PHE A 307 -5.57 -16.40 0.01
CA PHE A 307 -6.53 -15.31 0.02
C PHE A 307 -6.23 -14.30 1.11
N ALA A 308 -5.76 -14.72 2.30
CA ALA A 308 -5.30 -13.81 3.34
C ALA A 308 -4.14 -12.92 2.85
N ILE A 309 -3.16 -13.52 2.12
CA ILE A 309 -2.08 -12.76 1.48
C ILE A 309 -2.64 -11.76 0.44
N ALA A 310 -3.58 -12.20 -0.40
CA ALA A 310 -4.19 -11.33 -1.42
C ALA A 310 -4.95 -10.14 -0.80
N LEU A 311 -5.65 -10.34 0.31
CA LEU A 311 -6.35 -9.27 1.02
C LEU A 311 -5.43 -8.17 1.58
N ASN A 312 -4.11 -8.41 1.66
CA ASN A 312 -3.17 -7.33 1.98
C ASN A 312 -3.19 -6.19 0.95
N CYS A 313 -3.67 -6.41 -0.27
CA CYS A 313 -3.92 -5.33 -1.23
C CYS A 313 -4.77 -4.20 -0.64
N LEU A 314 -5.73 -4.54 0.23
CA LEU A 314 -6.69 -3.59 0.78
C LEU A 314 -6.26 -2.94 2.11
N ILE A 315 -5.36 -3.57 2.89
CA ILE A 315 -5.06 -3.09 4.26
C ILE A 315 -3.59 -2.82 4.55
N GLY A 316 -2.65 -3.61 4.05
CA GLY A 316 -1.24 -3.46 4.37
C GLY A 316 -0.88 -3.46 5.88
N PHE A 317 0.32 -2.98 6.19
CA PHE A 317 0.79 -2.76 7.57
C PHE A 317 0.22 -1.43 8.12
N PRO A 318 -0.16 -1.33 9.40
CA PRO A 318 0.02 -2.32 10.48
C PRO A 318 -1.16 -3.29 10.68
N VAL A 319 -2.28 -3.13 10.01
CA VAL A 319 -3.53 -3.86 10.28
C VAL A 319 -3.36 -5.36 10.08
N ASN A 320 -2.71 -5.79 9.00
CA ASN A 320 -2.42 -7.20 8.74
C ASN A 320 -1.59 -7.85 9.86
N PHE A 321 -0.60 -7.14 10.41
CA PHE A 321 0.21 -7.58 11.54
C PHE A 321 -0.64 -7.74 12.81
N LEU A 322 -1.47 -6.75 13.11
CA LEU A 322 -2.32 -6.77 14.31
C LEU A 322 -3.32 -7.93 14.26
N LEU A 323 -4.04 -8.11 13.15
CA LEU A 323 -5.02 -9.18 13.00
C LEU A 323 -4.36 -10.58 13.02
N THR A 324 -3.15 -10.69 12.46
CA THR A 324 -2.39 -11.96 12.50
C THR A 324 -1.99 -12.31 13.93
N ASN A 325 -1.43 -11.36 14.68
CA ASN A 325 -1.05 -11.58 16.07
C ASN A 325 -2.26 -11.84 16.99
N GLU A 326 -3.39 -11.18 16.73
CA GLU A 326 -4.64 -11.44 17.45
C GLU A 326 -5.07 -12.91 17.25
N ALA A 327 -5.09 -13.39 16.00
CA ALA A 327 -5.42 -14.78 15.72
C ALA A 327 -4.48 -15.78 16.42
N ILE A 328 -3.18 -15.47 16.45
CA ILE A 328 -2.16 -16.28 17.12
C ILE A 328 -2.39 -16.28 18.64
N ASN A 329 -2.52 -15.11 19.26
CA ASN A 329 -2.67 -14.97 20.71
C ASN A 329 -3.96 -15.61 21.26
N VAL A 330 -5.04 -15.60 20.47
CA VAL A 330 -6.31 -16.22 20.87
C VAL A 330 -6.26 -17.75 20.80
N LEU A 331 -5.48 -18.33 19.88
CA LEU A 331 -5.54 -19.77 19.58
C LEU A 331 -4.35 -20.57 20.12
N ALA A 332 -3.17 -19.96 20.25
CA ALA A 332 -2.00 -20.62 20.83
C ALA A 332 -2.20 -20.82 22.34
N LYS A 333 -1.91 -22.03 22.82
CA LYS A 333 -2.05 -22.42 24.24
C LYS A 333 -0.73 -22.45 24.99
N THR A 334 0.39 -22.60 24.27
CA THR A 334 1.75 -22.65 24.82
C THR A 334 2.63 -21.61 24.13
N GLU A 335 3.72 -21.22 24.78
CA GLU A 335 4.70 -20.30 24.15
C GLU A 335 5.34 -20.94 22.91
N GLU A 336 5.57 -22.25 22.90
CA GLU A 336 6.09 -22.97 21.73
C GLU A 336 5.15 -22.89 20.52
N GLU A 337 3.84 -23.04 20.75
CA GLU A 337 2.82 -22.86 19.70
C GLU A 337 2.79 -21.42 19.19
N LYS A 338 2.92 -20.45 20.09
CA LYS A 338 2.94 -19.05 19.76
C LYS A 338 4.17 -18.69 18.93
N ASP A 339 5.35 -19.15 19.35
CA ASP A 339 6.59 -18.91 18.62
C ASP A 339 6.56 -19.55 17.23
N PHE A 340 6.08 -20.80 17.13
CA PHE A 340 5.90 -21.48 15.85
C PHE A 340 5.00 -20.68 14.88
N LEU A 341 3.83 -20.27 15.35
CA LEU A 341 2.89 -19.50 14.53
C LEU A 341 3.43 -18.12 14.15
N THR A 342 4.05 -17.43 15.11
CA THR A 342 4.64 -16.11 14.88
C THR A 342 5.72 -16.20 13.81
N ASN A 343 6.63 -17.16 13.91
CA ASN A 343 7.73 -17.32 12.96
C ASN A 343 7.28 -17.79 11.57
N THR A 344 6.10 -18.41 11.45
CA THR A 344 5.61 -18.93 10.17
C THR A 344 4.50 -18.11 9.51
N MET A 345 3.73 -17.32 10.26
CA MET A 345 2.61 -16.54 9.71
C MET A 345 2.93 -15.04 9.58
N VAL A 346 3.58 -14.47 10.60
CA VAL A 346 3.82 -13.02 10.63
C VAL A 346 4.73 -12.55 9.49
N PRO A 347 5.89 -13.20 9.19
CA PRO A 347 6.71 -12.78 8.06
C PRO A 347 5.96 -12.81 6.73
N THR A 348 5.21 -13.88 6.50
CA THR A 348 4.39 -14.05 5.28
C THR A 348 3.37 -12.92 5.13
N MET A 349 2.62 -12.58 6.18
CA MET A 349 1.63 -11.50 6.13
C MET A 349 2.30 -10.13 5.96
N LEU A 350 3.43 -9.88 6.62
CA LEU A 350 4.18 -8.63 6.47
C LEU A 350 4.72 -8.45 5.06
N VAL A 351 5.38 -9.49 4.51
CA VAL A 351 5.91 -9.44 3.14
C VAL A 351 4.79 -9.31 2.12
N GLY A 352 3.65 -10.00 2.33
CA GLY A 352 2.46 -9.84 1.51
C GLY A 352 1.99 -8.39 1.47
N GLY A 353 1.83 -7.75 2.62
CA GLY A 353 1.43 -6.34 2.71
C GLY A 353 2.43 -5.39 2.04
N PHE A 354 3.72 -5.55 2.32
CA PHE A 354 4.74 -4.71 1.68
C PHE A 354 4.79 -4.91 0.16
N THR A 355 4.67 -6.14 -0.32
CA THR A 355 4.73 -6.44 -1.75
C THR A 355 3.55 -5.83 -2.50
N THR A 356 2.34 -6.01 -1.99
CA THR A 356 1.13 -5.54 -2.67
C THR A 356 0.97 -4.03 -2.57
N VAL A 357 1.02 -3.48 -1.34
CA VAL A 357 0.73 -2.06 -1.07
C VAL A 357 1.88 -1.14 -1.50
N THR A 358 3.13 -1.64 -1.55
CA THR A 358 4.29 -0.82 -1.89
C THR A 358 4.77 -1.06 -3.31
N LEU A 359 5.26 -2.30 -3.60
CA LEU A 359 5.82 -2.59 -4.92
C LEU A 359 4.74 -2.68 -6.00
N GLY A 360 3.76 -3.53 -5.75
CA GLY A 360 2.77 -3.88 -6.76
C GLY A 360 1.88 -2.72 -7.15
N SER A 361 1.32 -2.03 -6.17
CA SER A 361 0.37 -0.94 -6.41
C SER A 361 0.99 0.29 -7.03
N VAL A 362 2.21 0.67 -6.62
CA VAL A 362 2.93 1.82 -7.17
C VAL A 362 3.24 1.58 -8.65
N VAL A 363 3.74 0.39 -8.98
CA VAL A 363 4.01 0.01 -10.38
C VAL A 363 2.70 -0.06 -11.18
N PHE A 364 1.67 -0.67 -10.61
CA PHE A 364 0.37 -0.80 -11.27
C PHE A 364 -0.30 0.55 -11.54
N ALA A 365 -0.30 1.46 -10.56
CA ALA A 365 -0.80 2.83 -10.73
C ALA A 365 0.01 3.56 -11.79
N GLY A 366 1.35 3.53 -11.71
CA GLY A 366 2.21 4.21 -12.66
C GLY A 366 2.08 3.70 -14.11
N ILE A 367 1.66 2.45 -14.32
CA ILE A 367 1.31 1.93 -15.64
C ILE A 367 -0.07 2.48 -16.06
N LEU A 368 -1.09 2.35 -15.21
CA LEU A 368 -2.47 2.68 -15.56
C LEU A 368 -2.72 4.19 -15.73
N THR A 369 -1.92 5.06 -15.12
CA THR A 369 -1.99 6.52 -15.38
C THR A 369 -1.82 6.89 -16.86
N ASN A 370 -1.15 6.05 -17.65
CA ASN A 370 -0.98 6.26 -19.09
C ASN A 370 -2.19 5.83 -19.92
N PHE A 371 -3.12 5.07 -19.35
CA PHE A 371 -4.33 4.59 -20.02
C PHE A 371 -5.60 5.38 -19.64
N LEU A 372 -5.47 6.31 -18.75
CA LEU A 372 -6.49 7.27 -18.38
C LEU A 372 -6.50 8.46 -19.37
#